data_ffa93a576f3393b2734943bdb2d5de0c
#
_entry.id   ffa93a576f3393b2734943bdb2d5de0c
#
_cell.length_a   1.000
_cell.length_b   1.000
_cell.length_c   1.000
_cell.angle_alpha   90.00
_cell.angle_beta   90.00
_cell.angle_gamma   90.00
#
_symmetry.space_group_name_H-M   'P 1'
#
loop_
_entity.id
_entity.type
_entity.pdbx_description
1 polymer ?
#
loop_
_entity_poly.entity_id
_entity_poly.type
_entity_poly.pdbx_seq_one_letter_code
_entity_poly.pdbx_strand_id
1 'polypeptide(L)'
;MKLIAEVNEEAQVLTELNEETGKKSYFIEGIFMQADLKNRNGRIYPSAVLEKEMKRYQKDFIDTKRALGELGHPEGPSINGDRVSHLITEMKQDGSNFTGKAKILGTPMGNIVKEFMDEGVKIGVSTRGLGSVKPTSSGIMEVQDDFHLATVDIVTDPSGPNCFVNGIMENTEYYYDIAAGHWLPQNESVEEVIEEIQETIEKEVRRVVHKVDESTAAQLFERFVRSLRN
;
A
#
# COMPACT_ATOMS: atom_id res chain seq x y z
N MET A 1 6.86 -5.10 9.50
CA MET A 1 6.26 -5.57 8.23
C MET A 1 6.10 -4.38 7.31
N LYS A 2 6.36 -4.53 6.04
CA LYS A 2 6.23 -3.43 5.05
C LYS A 2 4.85 -3.45 4.41
N LEU A 3 4.33 -2.27 4.04
CA LEU A 3 3.10 -2.15 3.26
C LEU A 3 3.33 -2.67 1.84
N ILE A 4 2.42 -3.48 1.34
CA ILE A 4 2.44 -4.06 0.00
C ILE A 4 1.10 -3.75 -0.66
N ALA A 5 1.14 -3.15 -1.84
CA ALA A 5 -0.03 -2.83 -2.64
C ALA A 5 0.11 -3.37 -4.07
N GLU A 6 -0.98 -3.94 -4.60
CA GLU A 6 -1.04 -4.54 -5.94
C GLU A 6 -2.31 -4.14 -6.67
N VAL A 7 -2.18 -3.79 -7.94
CA VAL A 7 -3.28 -3.35 -8.80
C VAL A 7 -3.69 -4.43 -9.79
N ASN A 8 -4.99 -4.67 -9.91
CA ASN A 8 -5.58 -5.52 -10.93
C ASN A 8 -6.63 -4.75 -11.74
N GLU A 9 -6.52 -4.76 -13.08
CA GLU A 9 -7.34 -4.00 -14.01
C GLU A 9 -8.56 -4.77 -14.55
N GLU A 10 -8.70 -6.05 -14.20
CA GLU A 10 -9.73 -6.93 -14.78
C GLU A 10 -11.03 -6.99 -13.97
N ALA A 11 -11.27 -6.02 -13.10
CA ALA A 11 -12.52 -5.95 -12.36
C ALA A 11 -13.68 -5.52 -13.30
N GLN A 12 -14.76 -6.28 -13.28
CA GLN A 12 -15.99 -6.00 -14.02
C GLN A 12 -16.98 -5.26 -13.14
N VAL A 13 -17.71 -4.34 -13.76
CA VAL A 13 -18.79 -3.59 -13.13
C VAL A 13 -20.10 -4.33 -13.35
N LEU A 14 -20.82 -4.62 -12.26
CA LEU A 14 -22.13 -5.26 -12.30
C LEU A 14 -23.17 -4.39 -11.60
N THR A 15 -24.36 -4.31 -12.17
CA THR A 15 -25.51 -3.67 -11.54
C THR A 15 -26.65 -4.68 -11.40
N GLU A 16 -27.17 -4.80 -10.20
CA GLU A 16 -28.31 -5.66 -9.89
C GLU A 16 -29.50 -4.79 -9.48
N LEU A 17 -30.66 -4.98 -10.13
CA LEU A 17 -31.92 -4.36 -9.76
C LEU A 17 -32.66 -5.25 -8.76
N ASN A 18 -32.98 -4.73 -7.60
CA ASN A 18 -33.89 -5.43 -6.70
C ASN A 18 -35.33 -5.21 -7.18
N GLU A 19 -35.96 -6.26 -7.68
CA GLU A 19 -37.30 -6.21 -8.29
C GLU A 19 -38.40 -5.80 -7.30
N GLU A 20 -38.24 -6.13 -6.02
CA GLU A 20 -39.24 -5.80 -4.99
C GLU A 20 -39.19 -4.34 -4.55
N THR A 21 -37.98 -3.76 -4.46
CA THR A 21 -37.77 -2.40 -3.94
C THR A 21 -37.50 -1.36 -5.01
N GLY A 22 -37.23 -1.78 -6.25
CA GLY A 22 -36.80 -0.91 -7.35
C GLY A 22 -35.41 -0.29 -7.13
N LYS A 23 -34.67 -0.71 -6.10
CA LYS A 23 -33.34 -0.16 -5.80
C LYS A 23 -32.28 -0.84 -6.62
N LYS A 24 -31.46 -0.04 -7.33
CA LYS A 24 -30.26 -0.48 -8.04
C LYS A 24 -29.13 -0.70 -7.05
N SER A 25 -28.55 -1.88 -7.05
CA SER A 25 -27.33 -2.22 -6.29
C SER A 25 -26.16 -2.33 -7.25
N TYR A 26 -25.03 -1.79 -6.86
CA TYR A 26 -23.81 -1.78 -7.65
C TYR A 26 -22.80 -2.76 -7.05
N PHE A 27 -22.12 -3.51 -7.91
CA PHE A 27 -21.08 -4.44 -7.53
C PHE A 27 -19.89 -4.32 -8.46
N ILE A 28 -18.73 -4.67 -7.97
CA ILE A 28 -17.55 -4.99 -8.78
C ILE A 28 -17.24 -6.48 -8.59
N GLU A 29 -16.84 -7.13 -9.65
CA GLU A 29 -16.43 -8.53 -9.65
C GLU A 29 -15.26 -8.73 -10.61
N GLY A 30 -14.33 -9.62 -10.25
CA GLY A 30 -13.18 -9.92 -11.09
C GLY A 30 -12.04 -10.54 -10.31
N ILE A 31 -10.85 -10.50 -10.89
CA ILE A 31 -9.64 -10.98 -10.24
C ILE A 31 -9.15 -9.92 -9.26
N PHE A 32 -9.11 -10.28 -7.98
CA PHE A 32 -8.63 -9.39 -6.91
C PHE A 32 -7.14 -9.60 -6.63
N MET A 33 -6.64 -10.83 -6.75
CA MET A 33 -5.22 -11.17 -6.59
C MET A 33 -4.83 -12.28 -7.56
N GLN A 34 -3.55 -12.33 -7.94
CA GLN A 34 -2.98 -13.39 -8.78
C GLN A 34 -1.73 -13.97 -8.14
N ALA A 35 -1.69 -15.31 -8.09
CA ALA A 35 -0.54 -16.05 -7.60
C ALA A 35 0.43 -16.41 -8.73
N ASP A 36 1.70 -16.61 -8.35
CA ASP A 36 2.75 -17.18 -9.19
C ASP A 36 3.05 -16.40 -10.49
N LEU A 37 2.51 -15.21 -10.63
CA LEU A 37 2.76 -14.29 -11.74
C LEU A 37 3.51 -13.06 -11.23
N LYS A 38 4.52 -12.62 -12.00
CA LYS A 38 5.20 -11.35 -11.73
C LYS A 38 4.26 -10.21 -12.06
N ASN A 39 3.90 -9.44 -11.04
CA ASN A 39 3.08 -8.25 -11.18
C ASN A 39 3.86 -7.03 -11.69
N ARG A 40 3.19 -5.90 -11.88
CA ARG A 40 3.79 -4.65 -12.37
C ARG A 40 4.85 -4.07 -11.42
N ASN A 41 4.73 -4.33 -10.11
CA ASN A 41 5.68 -3.90 -9.10
C ASN A 41 6.91 -4.83 -8.98
N GLY A 42 7.02 -5.82 -9.88
CA GLY A 42 8.15 -6.75 -9.89
C GLY A 42 8.09 -7.82 -8.81
N ARG A 43 6.90 -8.06 -8.22
CA ARG A 43 6.69 -9.02 -7.13
C ARG A 43 5.96 -10.27 -7.63
N ILE A 44 6.21 -11.39 -6.92
CA ILE A 44 5.44 -12.64 -7.07
C ILE A 44 4.87 -12.98 -5.69
N TYR A 45 3.61 -13.41 -5.70
CA TYR A 45 2.93 -13.97 -4.54
C TYR A 45 2.83 -15.48 -4.70
N PRO A 46 3.49 -16.29 -3.87
CA PRO A 46 3.28 -17.74 -3.91
C PRO A 46 1.82 -18.10 -3.63
N SER A 47 1.30 -19.08 -4.38
CA SER A 47 -0.10 -19.50 -4.24
C SER A 47 -0.48 -19.89 -2.82
N ALA A 48 0.42 -20.61 -2.12
CA ALA A 48 0.21 -21.00 -0.72
C ALA A 48 0.04 -19.81 0.24
N VAL A 49 0.75 -18.70 -0.02
CA VAL A 49 0.65 -17.47 0.79
C VAL A 49 -0.72 -16.81 0.59
N LEU A 50 -1.15 -16.65 -0.68
CA LEU A 50 -2.45 -16.07 -0.98
C LEU A 50 -3.62 -16.95 -0.52
N GLU A 51 -3.51 -18.27 -0.66
CA GLU A 51 -4.53 -19.21 -0.19
C GLU A 51 -4.71 -19.14 1.33
N LYS A 52 -3.61 -19.10 2.08
CA LYS A 52 -3.62 -18.93 3.54
C LYS A 52 -4.32 -17.63 3.93
N GLU A 53 -3.95 -16.52 3.30
CA GLU A 53 -4.50 -15.21 3.62
C GLU A 53 -5.95 -15.06 3.16
N MET A 54 -6.34 -15.59 2.03
CA MET A 54 -7.73 -15.61 1.60
C MET A 54 -8.62 -16.35 2.63
N LYS A 55 -8.19 -17.54 3.11
CA LYS A 55 -8.94 -18.30 4.12
C LYS A 55 -9.08 -17.51 5.43
N ARG A 56 -8.01 -16.85 5.88
CA ARG A 56 -8.04 -15.99 7.06
C ARG A 56 -8.98 -14.81 6.84
N TYR A 57 -8.83 -14.11 5.73
CA TYR A 57 -9.62 -12.92 5.40
C TYR A 57 -11.11 -13.26 5.25
N GLN A 58 -11.43 -14.40 4.63
CA GLN A 58 -12.79 -14.90 4.54
C GLN A 58 -13.41 -15.03 5.93
N LYS A 59 -12.75 -15.77 6.82
CA LYS A 59 -13.25 -16.06 8.18
C LYS A 59 -13.36 -14.80 9.04
N ASP A 60 -12.31 -13.96 9.04
CA ASP A 60 -12.18 -12.87 9.99
C ASP A 60 -12.94 -11.61 9.56
N PHE A 61 -13.14 -11.42 8.25
CA PHE A 61 -13.71 -10.18 7.70
C PHE A 61 -14.95 -10.40 6.83
N ILE A 62 -14.93 -11.33 5.85
CA ILE A 62 -16.05 -11.50 4.93
C ILE A 62 -17.25 -12.13 5.66
N ASP A 63 -17.05 -13.25 6.36
CA ASP A 63 -18.11 -13.96 7.09
C ASP A 63 -18.70 -13.10 8.21
N THR A 64 -17.91 -12.18 8.76
CA THR A 64 -18.34 -11.23 9.80
C THR A 64 -18.87 -9.90 9.24
N LYS A 65 -18.94 -9.76 7.91
CA LYS A 65 -19.38 -8.53 7.20
C LYS A 65 -18.57 -7.28 7.58
N ARG A 66 -17.26 -7.45 7.75
CA ARG A 66 -16.30 -6.40 8.10
C ARG A 66 -15.23 -6.15 7.02
N ALA A 67 -15.31 -6.85 5.89
CA ALA A 67 -14.38 -6.74 4.77
C ALA A 67 -14.57 -5.45 3.99
N LEU A 68 -14.35 -4.31 4.65
CA LEU A 68 -14.48 -2.97 4.06
C LEU A 68 -13.26 -2.64 3.21
N GLY A 69 -13.46 -1.92 2.10
CA GLY A 69 -12.41 -1.35 1.27
C GLY A 69 -12.67 0.12 0.94
N GLU A 70 -11.63 0.81 0.53
CA GLU A 70 -11.63 2.26 0.33
C GLU A 70 -11.56 2.64 -1.15
N LEU A 71 -11.88 3.89 -1.45
CA LEU A 71 -11.59 4.51 -2.74
C LEU A 71 -10.22 5.16 -2.70
N GLY A 72 -9.32 4.70 -3.59
CA GLY A 72 -7.91 5.06 -3.60
C GLY A 72 -7.10 4.32 -2.54
N HIS A 73 -5.77 4.42 -2.64
CA HIS A 73 -4.87 3.89 -1.62
C HIS A 73 -4.61 4.94 -0.54
N PRO A 74 -5.02 4.70 0.72
CA PRO A 74 -4.61 5.54 1.83
C PRO A 74 -3.18 5.22 2.27
N GLU A 75 -2.60 6.14 3.00
CA GLU A 75 -1.34 5.96 3.69
C GLU A 75 -1.54 5.03 4.89
N GLY A 76 -1.21 3.76 4.75
CA GLY A 76 -1.23 2.80 5.84
C GLY A 76 -2.20 1.63 5.68
N PRO A 77 -2.07 0.61 6.54
CA PRO A 77 -2.84 -0.63 6.43
C PRO A 77 -4.23 -0.57 7.07
N SER A 78 -4.49 0.42 7.93
CA SER A 78 -5.77 0.55 8.64
C SER A 78 -6.85 1.11 7.73
N ILE A 79 -8.09 0.63 7.91
CA ILE A 79 -9.25 1.13 7.17
C ILE A 79 -9.75 2.43 7.82
N ASN A 80 -9.85 3.49 7.02
CA ASN A 80 -10.47 4.75 7.42
C ASN A 80 -11.96 4.74 7.04
N GLY A 81 -12.85 4.74 8.03
CA GLY A 81 -14.30 4.70 7.82
C GLY A 81 -14.83 5.80 6.90
N ASP A 82 -14.21 6.98 6.91
CA ASP A 82 -14.62 8.12 6.07
C ASP A 82 -14.31 7.88 4.58
N ARG A 83 -13.39 6.97 4.26
CA ARG A 83 -12.97 6.64 2.90
C ARG A 83 -13.58 5.35 2.36
N VAL A 84 -14.35 4.64 3.18
CA VAL A 84 -14.97 3.38 2.79
C VAL A 84 -15.92 3.59 1.62
N SER A 85 -15.70 2.82 0.55
CA SER A 85 -16.51 2.82 -0.66
C SER A 85 -17.28 1.53 -0.88
N HIS A 86 -16.80 0.40 -0.39
CA HIS A 86 -17.38 -0.91 -0.68
C HIS A 86 -17.19 -1.92 0.45
N LEU A 87 -17.92 -3.02 0.34
CA LEU A 87 -17.84 -4.21 1.20
C LEU A 87 -17.57 -5.42 0.33
N ILE A 88 -16.47 -6.10 0.55
CA ILE A 88 -16.15 -7.37 -0.11
C ILE A 88 -17.09 -8.44 0.47
N THR A 89 -17.82 -9.09 -0.42
CA THR A 89 -18.86 -10.07 -0.05
C THR A 89 -18.46 -11.51 -0.33
N GLU A 90 -17.50 -11.70 -1.21
CA GLU A 90 -17.04 -13.01 -1.64
C GLU A 90 -15.60 -12.95 -2.15
N MET A 91 -14.82 -14.00 -1.86
CA MET A 91 -13.54 -14.29 -2.50
C MET A 91 -13.43 -15.79 -2.74
N LYS A 92 -12.91 -16.18 -3.91
CA LYS A 92 -12.72 -17.58 -4.32
C LYS A 92 -11.38 -17.74 -5.03
N GLN A 93 -10.77 -18.90 -4.87
CA GLN A 93 -9.62 -19.29 -5.66
C GLN A 93 -10.08 -20.06 -6.92
N ASP A 94 -9.53 -19.65 -8.07
CA ASP A 94 -9.66 -20.32 -9.35
C ASP A 94 -8.28 -20.46 -10.00
N GLY A 95 -7.64 -21.59 -9.79
CA GLY A 95 -6.25 -21.82 -10.21
C GLY A 95 -5.29 -20.83 -9.53
N SER A 96 -4.57 -20.05 -10.31
CA SER A 96 -3.69 -18.98 -9.82
C SER A 96 -4.43 -17.67 -9.57
N ASN A 97 -5.71 -17.55 -9.96
CA ASN A 97 -6.51 -16.36 -9.75
C ASN A 97 -7.30 -16.45 -8.45
N PHE A 98 -7.41 -15.33 -7.75
CA PHE A 98 -8.27 -15.14 -6.60
C PHE A 98 -9.31 -14.10 -6.98
N THR A 99 -10.49 -14.59 -7.35
CA THR A 99 -11.62 -13.75 -7.75
C THR A 99 -12.36 -13.25 -6.54
N GLY A 100 -12.96 -12.07 -6.66
CA GLY A 100 -13.76 -11.47 -5.60
C GLY A 100 -14.96 -10.73 -6.14
N LYS A 101 -15.97 -10.56 -5.27
CA LYS A 101 -17.13 -9.70 -5.49
C LYS A 101 -17.26 -8.71 -4.34
N ALA A 102 -17.51 -7.45 -4.65
CA ALA A 102 -17.72 -6.42 -3.64
C ALA A 102 -18.94 -5.55 -3.96
N LYS A 103 -19.73 -5.26 -2.93
CA LYS A 103 -20.89 -4.37 -3.03
C LYS A 103 -20.48 -2.93 -2.77
N ILE A 104 -20.84 -2.02 -3.68
CA ILE A 104 -20.64 -0.59 -3.50
C ILE A 104 -21.64 -0.06 -2.49
N LEU A 105 -21.15 0.60 -1.45
CA LEU A 105 -21.95 1.11 -0.35
C LEU A 105 -22.55 2.49 -0.66
N GLY A 106 -23.50 2.93 0.15
CA GLY A 106 -24.08 4.27 0.09
C GLY A 106 -23.29 5.35 0.84
N THR A 107 -22.01 5.11 1.08
CA THR A 107 -21.08 6.06 1.69
C THR A 107 -20.72 7.19 0.71
N PRO A 108 -20.16 8.32 1.16
CA PRO A 108 -19.71 9.38 0.25
C PRO A 108 -18.77 8.85 -0.85
N MET A 109 -17.78 8.04 -0.49
CA MET A 109 -16.83 7.45 -1.44
C MET A 109 -17.47 6.39 -2.34
N GLY A 110 -18.40 5.59 -1.79
CA GLY A 110 -19.17 4.64 -2.60
C GLY A 110 -20.09 5.32 -3.61
N ASN A 111 -20.66 6.47 -3.31
CA ASN A 111 -21.45 7.24 -4.27
C ASN A 111 -20.57 7.79 -5.41
N ILE A 112 -19.34 8.23 -5.13
CA ILE A 112 -18.38 8.61 -6.18
C ILE A 112 -18.10 7.43 -7.11
N VAL A 113 -17.89 6.23 -6.55
CA VAL A 113 -17.69 5.02 -7.37
C VAL A 113 -18.90 4.73 -8.25
N LYS A 114 -20.13 4.88 -7.74
CA LYS A 114 -21.36 4.69 -8.54
C LYS A 114 -21.44 5.65 -9.72
N GLU A 115 -21.10 6.92 -9.51
CA GLU A 115 -21.05 7.91 -10.59
C GLU A 115 -20.01 7.49 -11.64
N PHE A 116 -18.83 7.04 -11.23
CA PHE A 116 -17.85 6.52 -12.17
C PHE A 116 -18.39 5.34 -12.98
N MET A 117 -19.12 4.42 -12.33
CA MET A 117 -19.72 3.27 -13.00
C MET A 117 -20.83 3.68 -13.97
N ASP A 118 -21.68 4.62 -13.61
CA ASP A 118 -22.78 5.12 -14.45
C ASP A 118 -22.24 5.90 -15.66
N GLU A 119 -21.11 6.61 -15.53
CA GLU A 119 -20.42 7.33 -16.60
C GLU A 119 -19.46 6.43 -17.41
N GLY A 120 -19.35 5.15 -17.10
CA GLY A 120 -18.48 4.19 -17.80
C GLY A 120 -16.99 4.42 -17.58
N VAL A 121 -16.61 5.08 -16.49
CA VAL A 121 -15.22 5.23 -16.08
C VAL A 121 -14.65 3.85 -15.73
N LYS A 122 -13.50 3.51 -16.27
CA LYS A 122 -12.79 2.27 -15.91
C LYS A 122 -12.21 2.40 -14.51
N ILE A 123 -12.60 1.49 -13.65
CA ILE A 123 -12.06 1.35 -12.31
C ILE A 123 -11.37 -0.01 -12.17
N GLY A 124 -10.36 -0.09 -11.34
CA GLY A 124 -9.67 -1.33 -11.01
C GLY A 124 -9.71 -1.60 -9.51
N VAL A 125 -9.07 -2.67 -9.11
CA VAL A 125 -8.87 -3.01 -7.70
C VAL A 125 -7.39 -3.16 -7.40
N SER A 126 -7.04 -2.89 -6.15
CA SER A 126 -5.68 -3.00 -5.69
C SER A 126 -5.63 -3.62 -4.30
N THR A 127 -4.85 -4.68 -4.17
CA THR A 127 -4.62 -5.37 -2.90
C THR A 127 -3.73 -4.52 -2.00
N ARG A 128 -4.11 -4.37 -0.75
CA ARG A 128 -3.32 -3.73 0.30
C ARG A 128 -3.07 -4.71 1.44
N GLY A 129 -1.81 -4.85 1.82
CA GLY A 129 -1.40 -5.76 2.87
C GLY A 129 -0.06 -5.38 3.49
N LEU A 130 0.35 -6.13 4.48
CA LEU A 130 1.63 -6.03 5.17
C LEU A 130 2.41 -7.33 4.99
N GLY A 131 3.70 -7.26 4.83
CA GLY A 131 4.53 -8.44 4.71
C GLY A 131 5.99 -8.12 4.47
N SER A 132 6.80 -9.15 4.39
CA SER A 132 8.18 -9.04 3.92
C SER A 132 8.32 -9.58 2.51
N VAL A 133 9.34 -9.10 1.80
CA VAL A 133 9.70 -9.56 0.46
C VAL A 133 11.16 -9.96 0.44
N LYS A 134 11.50 -10.99 -0.33
CA LYS A 134 12.88 -11.43 -0.53
C LYS A 134 13.20 -11.58 -2.02
N PRO A 135 14.40 -11.22 -2.48
CA PRO A 135 14.78 -11.45 -3.85
C PRO A 135 14.97 -12.95 -4.11
N THR A 136 14.40 -13.42 -5.21
CA THR A 136 14.67 -14.77 -5.76
C THR A 136 16.02 -14.79 -6.48
N SER A 137 16.48 -15.97 -6.88
CA SER A 137 17.71 -16.13 -7.69
C SER A 137 17.62 -15.40 -9.04
N SER A 138 16.44 -15.13 -9.55
CA SER A 138 16.18 -14.36 -10.78
C SER A 138 16.04 -12.85 -10.55
N GLY A 139 16.20 -12.37 -9.30
CA GLY A 139 16.06 -10.96 -8.95
C GLY A 139 14.63 -10.47 -8.81
N ILE A 140 13.63 -11.35 -8.90
CA ILE A 140 12.24 -11.03 -8.69
C ILE A 140 11.97 -11.04 -7.18
N MET A 141 11.20 -10.07 -6.68
CA MET A 141 10.84 -9.99 -5.26
C MET A 141 9.68 -10.95 -4.96
N GLU A 142 9.90 -11.89 -4.07
CA GLU A 142 8.89 -12.86 -3.62
C GLU A 142 8.32 -12.46 -2.27
N VAL A 143 6.99 -12.38 -2.19
CA VAL A 143 6.25 -12.10 -0.95
C VAL A 143 6.33 -13.31 -0.03
N GLN A 144 6.65 -13.07 1.22
CA GLN A 144 6.90 -14.13 2.20
C GLN A 144 5.64 -14.54 2.94
N ASP A 145 5.74 -15.63 3.72
CA ASP A 145 4.63 -16.24 4.45
C ASP A 145 4.07 -15.37 5.60
N ASP A 146 4.75 -14.30 5.96
CA ASP A 146 4.27 -13.29 6.90
C ASP A 146 3.32 -12.27 6.27
N PHE A 147 2.95 -12.42 4.99
CA PHE A 147 1.98 -11.56 4.33
C PHE A 147 0.63 -11.59 5.05
N HIS A 148 0.08 -10.42 5.30
CA HIS A 148 -1.20 -10.19 5.95
C HIS A 148 -2.06 -9.26 5.09
N LEU A 149 -3.10 -9.80 4.48
CA LEU A 149 -4.06 -9.05 3.67
C LEU A 149 -4.88 -8.11 4.57
N ALA A 150 -4.78 -6.81 4.35
CA ALA A 150 -5.59 -5.81 5.04
C ALA A 150 -6.93 -5.59 4.34
N THR A 151 -6.92 -5.39 3.02
CA THR A 151 -8.11 -5.23 2.19
C THR A 151 -7.76 -5.25 0.69
N VAL A 152 -8.79 -5.10 -0.15
CA VAL A 152 -8.68 -4.77 -1.56
C VAL A 152 -9.41 -3.46 -1.79
N ASP A 153 -8.73 -2.44 -2.30
CA ASP A 153 -9.25 -1.09 -2.52
C ASP A 153 -9.69 -0.89 -3.97
N ILE A 154 -10.62 0.05 -4.22
CA ILE A 154 -10.98 0.50 -5.57
C ILE A 154 -10.04 1.63 -5.98
N VAL A 155 -9.46 1.55 -7.19
CA VAL A 155 -8.55 2.55 -7.74
C VAL A 155 -9.01 3.02 -9.11
N THR A 156 -8.77 4.30 -9.41
CA THR A 156 -9.26 4.95 -10.65
C THR A 156 -8.24 4.95 -11.78
N ASP A 157 -6.96 4.77 -11.50
CA ASP A 157 -5.90 4.68 -12.51
C ASP A 157 -4.93 3.54 -12.18
N PRO A 158 -5.23 2.36 -12.68
CA PRO A 158 -4.32 1.23 -12.58
C PRO A 158 -3.15 1.30 -13.58
N SER A 159 -3.15 2.22 -14.55
CA SER A 159 -2.23 2.22 -15.70
C SER A 159 -1.02 3.14 -15.54
N GLY A 160 -0.96 3.99 -14.53
CA GLY A 160 0.18 4.88 -14.29
C GLY A 160 1.40 4.13 -13.75
N PRO A 161 2.47 3.94 -14.54
CA PRO A 161 3.65 3.19 -14.07
C PRO A 161 4.38 3.87 -12.90
N ASN A 162 4.04 5.13 -12.59
CA ASN A 162 4.68 5.92 -11.53
C ASN A 162 3.70 6.39 -10.43
N CYS A 163 2.39 6.19 -10.58
CA CYS A 163 1.39 6.72 -9.63
C CYS A 163 1.17 5.86 -8.38
N PHE A 164 1.62 4.62 -8.39
CA PHE A 164 1.36 3.67 -7.29
C PHE A 164 2.62 3.22 -6.56
N VAL A 165 3.80 3.50 -7.09
CA VAL A 165 5.07 2.98 -6.58
C VAL A 165 5.78 3.97 -5.65
N ASN A 166 5.41 5.22 -5.70
CA ASN A 166 5.89 6.24 -4.75
C ASN A 166 4.97 6.37 -3.53
N GLY A 167 4.29 5.30 -3.18
CA GLY A 167 3.71 5.17 -1.86
C GLY A 167 4.83 5.33 -0.85
N ILE A 168 4.90 6.49 -0.29
CA ILE A 168 5.84 6.97 0.73
C ILE A 168 6.00 5.99 1.90
N MET A 169 5.17 4.94 1.95
CA MET A 169 5.06 3.99 3.06
C MET A 169 5.62 2.60 2.77
N GLU A 170 6.18 2.30 1.61
CA GLU A 170 6.78 0.99 1.34
C GLU A 170 7.99 0.68 2.25
N ASN A 171 8.60 1.69 2.84
CA ASN A 171 9.71 1.54 3.77
C ASN A 171 9.32 1.69 5.25
N THR A 172 8.07 2.01 5.56
CA THR A 172 7.60 2.12 6.94
C THR A 172 7.27 0.75 7.49
N GLU A 173 7.85 0.38 8.62
CA GLU A 173 7.47 -0.79 9.39
C GLU A 173 6.26 -0.49 10.25
N TYR A 174 5.36 -1.46 10.37
CA TYR A 174 4.16 -1.36 11.20
C TYR A 174 4.15 -2.46 12.26
N TYR A 175 3.68 -2.13 13.45
CA TYR A 175 3.35 -3.10 14.49
C TYR A 175 1.86 -3.03 14.83
N TYR A 176 1.29 -4.16 15.25
CA TYR A 176 -0.10 -4.20 15.69
C TYR A 176 -0.19 -3.86 17.16
N ASP A 177 -0.86 -2.77 17.48
CA ASP A 177 -1.17 -2.40 18.87
C ASP A 177 -2.43 -3.13 19.31
N ILE A 178 -2.27 -4.09 20.22
CA ILE A 178 -3.37 -4.92 20.74
C ILE A 178 -4.37 -4.07 21.55
N ALA A 179 -3.90 -3.05 22.25
CA ALA A 179 -4.75 -2.18 23.07
C ALA A 179 -5.58 -1.22 22.20
N ALA A 180 -4.98 -0.68 21.15
CA ALA A 180 -5.64 0.21 20.19
C ALA A 180 -6.45 -0.56 19.14
N GLY A 181 -6.16 -1.84 18.89
CA GLY A 181 -6.84 -2.68 17.92
C GLY A 181 -6.56 -2.33 16.46
N HIS A 182 -5.45 -1.64 16.17
CA HIS A 182 -5.06 -1.26 14.83
C HIS A 182 -3.53 -1.24 14.64
N TRP A 183 -3.11 -1.16 13.37
CA TRP A 183 -1.71 -1.06 13.00
C TRP A 183 -1.19 0.37 13.16
N LEU A 184 -0.05 0.52 13.86
CA LEU A 184 0.65 1.78 14.02
C LEU A 184 1.98 1.74 13.27
N PRO A 185 2.42 2.85 12.64
CA PRO A 185 3.74 2.93 12.06
C PRO A 185 4.79 2.86 13.18
N GLN A 186 5.82 2.07 12.96
CA GLN A 186 7.00 2.08 13.80
C GLN A 186 7.81 3.31 13.41
N ASN A 187 7.67 4.37 14.18
CA ASN A 187 8.51 5.54 14.00
C ASN A 187 9.95 5.13 14.33
N GLU A 188 10.88 5.49 13.46
CA GLU A 188 12.30 5.43 13.78
C GLU A 188 12.52 6.16 15.10
N SER A 189 13.31 5.57 16.01
CA SER A 189 13.63 6.25 17.25
C SER A 189 14.34 7.57 16.92
N VAL A 190 14.15 8.59 17.74
CA VAL A 190 14.82 9.88 17.55
C VAL A 190 16.33 9.70 17.46
N GLU A 191 16.88 8.67 18.17
CA GLU A 191 18.27 8.29 18.12
C GLU A 191 18.69 7.79 16.72
N GLU A 192 17.90 6.93 16.05
CA GLU A 192 18.20 6.41 14.69
C GLU A 192 18.18 7.55 13.66
N VAL A 193 17.22 8.46 13.76
CA VAL A 193 17.16 9.66 12.90
C VAL A 193 18.36 10.58 13.12
N ILE A 194 18.78 10.76 14.37
CA ILE A 194 19.97 11.55 14.70
C ILE A 194 21.23 10.88 14.13
N GLU A 195 21.34 9.58 14.22
CA GLU A 195 22.50 8.82 13.71
C GLU A 195 22.60 8.92 12.18
N GLU A 196 21.48 8.79 11.45
CA GLU A 196 21.41 8.95 9.99
C GLU A 196 21.75 10.39 9.54
N ILE A 197 21.27 11.39 10.29
CA ILE A 197 21.61 12.81 10.05
C ILE A 197 23.10 13.03 10.30
N GLN A 198 23.68 12.48 11.37
CA GLN A 198 25.10 12.59 11.66
C GLN A 198 25.99 11.96 10.57
N GLU A 199 25.64 10.74 10.12
CA GLU A 199 26.36 10.10 9.01
C GLU A 199 26.30 10.93 7.71
N THR A 200 25.14 11.51 7.43
CA THR A 200 24.95 12.33 6.23
C THR A 200 25.77 13.61 6.31
N ILE A 201 25.78 14.27 7.47
CA ILE A 201 26.61 15.46 7.72
C ILE A 201 28.09 15.12 7.59
N GLU A 202 28.55 14.02 8.19
CA GLU A 202 29.95 13.59 8.08
C GLU A 202 30.37 13.32 6.63
N LYS A 203 29.52 12.66 5.84
CA LYS A 203 29.79 12.42 4.40
C LYS A 203 29.91 13.73 3.62
N GLU A 204 29.00 14.68 3.84
CA GLU A 204 29.07 15.97 3.16
C GLU A 204 30.26 16.82 3.63
N VAL A 205 30.57 16.82 4.92
CA VAL A 205 31.77 17.51 5.46
C VAL A 205 33.05 16.93 4.84
N ARG A 206 33.20 15.60 4.78
CA ARG A 206 34.35 14.95 4.11
C ARG A 206 34.42 15.35 2.62
N ARG A 207 33.30 15.44 1.92
CA ARG A 207 33.22 15.82 0.51
C ARG A 207 33.63 17.28 0.27
N VAL A 208 33.27 18.17 1.19
CA VAL A 208 33.63 19.59 1.14
C VAL A 208 35.11 19.78 1.50
N VAL A 209 35.59 19.12 2.57
CA VAL A 209 37.00 19.21 3.00
C VAL A 209 37.96 18.71 1.91
N HIS A 210 37.60 17.66 1.17
CA HIS A 210 38.40 17.19 0.03
C HIS A 210 38.47 18.16 -1.16
N LYS A 211 37.59 19.16 -1.23
CA LYS A 211 37.55 20.16 -2.28
C LYS A 211 38.25 21.49 -1.90
N VAL A 212 38.59 21.65 -0.64
CA VAL A 212 39.25 22.86 -0.13
C VAL A 212 40.75 22.61 -0.09
N ASP A 213 41.50 23.41 -0.86
CA ASP A 213 42.96 23.38 -0.78
C ASP A 213 43.49 23.94 0.56
N GLU A 214 44.71 23.57 0.94
CA GLU A 214 45.29 23.94 2.23
C GLU A 214 45.35 25.45 2.45
N SER A 215 45.48 26.24 1.39
CA SER A 215 45.54 27.72 1.47
C SER A 215 44.17 28.31 1.81
N THR A 216 43.12 27.80 1.21
CA THR A 216 41.75 28.20 1.47
C THR A 216 41.29 27.76 2.87
N ALA A 217 41.70 26.59 3.32
CA ALA A 217 41.41 26.10 4.68
C ALA A 217 42.05 27.00 5.75
N ALA A 218 43.30 27.39 5.56
CA ALA A 218 44.02 28.32 6.47
C ALA A 218 43.34 29.68 6.55
N GLN A 219 42.91 30.25 5.42
CA GLN A 219 42.20 31.54 5.39
C GLN A 219 40.83 31.50 6.09
N LEU A 220 40.07 30.40 5.90
CA LEU A 220 38.80 30.20 6.57
C LEU A 220 38.97 30.04 8.07
N PHE A 221 39.98 29.30 8.51
CA PHE A 221 40.31 29.13 9.93
C PHE A 221 40.73 30.45 10.59
N GLU A 222 41.57 31.25 9.92
CA GLU A 222 41.97 32.59 10.41
C GLU A 222 40.76 33.53 10.54
N ARG A 223 39.83 33.53 9.59
CA ARG A 223 38.56 34.26 9.67
C ARG A 223 37.70 33.81 10.84
N PHE A 224 37.56 32.52 11.05
CA PHE A 224 36.81 31.95 12.19
C PHE A 224 37.41 32.38 13.52
N VAL A 225 38.72 32.24 13.70
CA VAL A 225 39.41 32.68 14.93
C VAL A 225 39.24 34.16 15.19
N ARG A 226 39.27 35.02 14.16
CA ARG A 226 39.02 36.47 14.29
C ARG A 226 37.58 36.75 14.70
N SER A 227 36.59 35.98 14.25
CA SER A 227 35.17 36.15 14.62
C SER A 227 34.87 35.81 16.08
N LEU A 228 35.69 34.97 16.70
CA LEU A 228 35.56 34.59 18.13
C LEU A 228 36.17 35.63 19.10
N ARG A 229 36.89 36.66 18.57
CA ARG A 229 37.56 37.69 19.36
C ARG A 229 36.79 39.02 19.42
N ASN A 230 35.64 39.11 18.75
CA ASN A 230 34.68 40.20 18.82
C ASN A 230 33.39 39.71 19.52
#